data_472d16f1133b57c0a218ef5d7a9d76e9
#
_entry.id   472d16f1133b57c0a218ef5d7a9d76e9
#
_cell.length_a   1.000
_cell.length_b   1.000
_cell.length_c   1.000
_cell.angle_alpha   90.00
_cell.angle_beta   90.00
_cell.angle_gamma   90.00
#
_symmetry.space_group_name_H-M   'P 1'
#
loop_
_entity.id
_entity.type
_entity.pdbx_description
1 polymer ?
#
loop_
_entity_poly.entity_id
_entity_poly.type
_entity_poly.pdbx_seq_one_letter_code
_entity_poly.pdbx_strand_id
1 'polypeptide(L)'
;MKKLISIALAVLCVAALFTGCAKQVQGQVATDGSTSMEKVIGALGESFMSANAGVTFTYNPTGSGSGIQAVSEGRCDIGLSSRALKDEEKASGLVGTTVALDGIAIIVNPENPVSDLSVDQIAAIYTGEITNWSEVGGNDAEIVLIGREAGSGTRDGFESITKTTDKCQYRQE
;
A
#
# COMPACT_ATOMS: atom_id res chain seq x y z
N MET A 1 -33.70 50.65 28.10
CA MET A 1 -32.91 50.49 26.87
C MET A 1 -31.41 50.35 27.16
N LYS A 2 -30.76 51.27 27.89
CA LYS A 2 -29.28 51.16 28.16
C LYS A 2 -28.86 49.88 28.88
N LYS A 3 -29.59 49.37 29.88
CA LYS A 3 -29.30 48.11 30.57
C LYS A 3 -29.43 46.84 29.66
N LEU A 4 -30.36 46.84 28.73
CA LEU A 4 -30.52 45.74 27.74
C LEU A 4 -29.39 45.71 26.73
N ILE A 5 -28.91 46.86 26.30
CA ILE A 5 -27.75 47.00 25.40
C ILE A 5 -26.48 46.50 26.08
N SER A 6 -26.29 46.81 27.35
CA SER A 6 -25.13 46.37 28.12
C SER A 6 -25.10 44.84 28.32
N ILE A 7 -26.26 44.23 28.57
CA ILE A 7 -26.38 42.76 28.70
C ILE A 7 -26.09 42.08 27.36
N ALA A 8 -26.66 42.61 26.27
CA ALA A 8 -26.42 42.07 24.93
C ALA A 8 -24.93 42.16 24.52
N LEU A 9 -24.23 43.27 24.85
CA LEU A 9 -22.81 43.44 24.58
C LEU A 9 -21.97 42.45 25.41
N ALA A 10 -22.34 42.23 26.69
CA ALA A 10 -21.63 41.29 27.56
C ALA A 10 -21.76 39.85 27.06
N VAL A 11 -22.96 39.43 26.60
CA VAL A 11 -23.19 38.12 26.00
C VAL A 11 -22.42 37.94 24.71
N LEU A 12 -22.30 38.97 23.87
CA LEU A 12 -21.54 38.95 22.65
C LEU A 12 -20.01 38.80 22.91
N CYS A 13 -19.49 39.47 23.94
CA CYS A 13 -18.12 39.35 24.36
C CYS A 13 -17.80 37.96 24.94
N VAL A 14 -18.70 37.35 25.69
CA VAL A 14 -18.56 36.01 26.23
C VAL A 14 -18.59 34.96 25.09
N ALA A 15 -19.48 35.11 24.11
CA ALA A 15 -19.53 34.22 22.96
C ALA A 15 -18.25 34.28 22.11
N ALA A 16 -17.60 35.44 22.02
CA ALA A 16 -16.31 35.58 21.31
C ALA A 16 -15.14 34.90 22.04
N LEU A 17 -15.23 34.65 23.35
CA LEU A 17 -14.20 33.94 24.12
C LEU A 17 -14.26 32.42 23.97
N PHE A 18 -15.38 31.89 23.46
CA PHE A 18 -15.54 30.44 23.19
C PHE A 18 -15.11 30.03 21.79
N THR A 19 -14.70 30.94 20.92
CA THR A 19 -13.95 30.57 19.71
C THR A 19 -12.54 30.17 20.13
N GLY A 20 -12.44 29.07 20.87
CA GLY A 20 -11.17 28.45 21.21
C GLY A 20 -10.44 28.18 19.90
N CYS A 21 -9.26 28.79 19.73
CA CYS A 21 -8.31 28.40 18.71
C CYS A 21 -7.95 26.93 18.96
N ALA A 22 -8.72 26.00 18.43
CA ALA A 22 -8.23 24.65 18.24
C ALA A 22 -6.93 24.82 17.46
N LYS A 23 -5.80 24.46 18.09
CA LYS A 23 -4.48 24.59 17.47
C LYS A 23 -4.53 23.74 16.21
N GLN A 24 -4.69 24.38 15.07
CA GLN A 24 -4.82 23.69 13.80
C GLN A 24 -3.47 23.00 13.53
N VAL A 25 -3.50 21.69 13.40
CA VAL A 25 -2.32 20.91 13.04
C VAL A 25 -1.87 21.41 11.67
N GLN A 26 -0.61 21.76 11.55
CA GLN A 26 0.00 22.22 10.30
C GLN A 26 1.26 21.41 10.04
N GLY A 27 1.49 21.07 8.80
CA GLY A 27 2.68 20.32 8.39
C GLY A 27 2.51 19.57 7.09
N GLN A 28 3.49 18.76 6.79
CA GLN A 28 3.49 17.84 5.67
C GLN A 28 3.65 16.43 6.18
N VAL A 29 2.93 15.48 5.56
CA VAL A 29 3.13 14.03 5.72
C VAL A 29 3.60 13.51 4.37
N ALA A 30 4.84 13.06 4.31
CA ALA A 30 5.44 12.47 3.12
C ALA A 30 5.36 10.94 3.22
N THR A 31 4.80 10.29 2.20
CA THR A 31 4.74 8.83 2.12
C THR A 31 5.39 8.33 0.85
N ASP A 32 6.03 7.17 0.92
CA ASP A 32 6.73 6.54 -0.18
C ASP A 32 6.50 5.02 -0.14
N GLY A 33 6.43 4.36 -1.29
CA GLY A 33 6.42 2.91 -1.32
C GLY A 33 5.41 2.25 -2.26
N SER A 34 4.74 1.24 -1.74
CA SER A 34 3.92 0.28 -2.47
C SER A 34 2.97 0.89 -3.49
N THR A 35 3.16 0.56 -4.77
CA THR A 35 2.29 0.96 -5.88
C THR A 35 0.88 0.36 -5.78
N SER A 36 0.73 -0.82 -5.17
CA SER A 36 -0.59 -1.45 -4.95
C SER A 36 -1.47 -0.69 -3.97
N MET A 37 -0.87 0.12 -3.09
CA MET A 37 -1.61 0.90 -2.08
C MET A 37 -2.12 2.25 -2.59
N GLU A 38 -1.81 2.64 -3.82
CA GLU A 38 -2.08 3.97 -4.38
C GLU A 38 -3.51 4.45 -4.12
N LYS A 39 -4.50 3.64 -4.47
CA LYS A 39 -5.92 4.01 -4.32
C LYS A 39 -6.33 4.17 -2.85
N VAL A 40 -5.88 3.27 -1.99
CA VAL A 40 -6.21 3.30 -0.55
C VAL A 40 -5.54 4.49 0.12
N ILE A 41 -4.26 4.70 -0.15
CA ILE A 41 -3.49 5.80 0.43
C ILE A 41 -3.94 7.16 -0.11
N GLY A 42 -4.29 7.25 -1.39
CA GLY A 42 -4.89 8.45 -1.96
C GLY A 42 -6.18 8.86 -1.23
N ALA A 43 -7.12 7.92 -1.07
CA ALA A 43 -8.37 8.17 -0.36
C ALA A 43 -8.17 8.54 1.12
N LEU A 44 -7.24 7.86 1.81
CA LEU A 44 -6.90 8.17 3.20
C LEU A 44 -6.24 9.55 3.32
N GLY A 45 -5.32 9.89 2.42
CA GLY A 45 -4.65 11.18 2.38
C GLY A 45 -5.63 12.34 2.14
N GLU A 46 -6.54 12.20 1.19
CA GLU A 46 -7.61 13.18 0.93
C GLU A 46 -8.52 13.37 2.15
N SER A 47 -8.94 12.27 2.78
CA SER A 47 -9.77 12.31 3.99
C SER A 47 -9.02 13.00 5.14
N PHE A 48 -7.73 12.68 5.30
CA PHE A 48 -6.90 13.28 6.35
C PHE A 48 -6.70 14.78 6.14
N MET A 49 -6.41 15.24 4.92
CA MET A 49 -6.30 16.66 4.58
C MET A 49 -7.63 17.40 4.77
N SER A 50 -8.76 16.77 4.43
CA SER A 50 -10.09 17.33 4.65
C SER A 50 -10.39 17.56 6.14
N ALA A 51 -9.94 16.65 6.99
CA ALA A 51 -10.08 16.78 8.45
C ALA A 51 -9.06 17.72 9.09
N ASN A 52 -7.93 17.99 8.41
CA ASN A 52 -6.80 18.76 8.91
C ASN A 52 -6.34 19.77 7.84
N ALA A 53 -7.09 20.84 7.66
CA ALA A 53 -6.90 21.82 6.57
C ALA A 53 -5.51 22.49 6.51
N GLY A 54 -4.70 22.37 7.56
CA GLY A 54 -3.31 22.88 7.61
C GLY A 54 -2.25 21.84 7.23
N VAL A 55 -2.66 20.61 6.88
CA VAL A 55 -1.73 19.52 6.55
C VAL A 55 -1.75 19.24 5.05
N THR A 56 -0.57 19.04 4.48
CA THR A 56 -0.39 18.48 3.13
C THR A 56 0.03 17.02 3.24
N PHE A 57 -0.49 16.18 2.36
CA PHE A 57 -0.15 14.77 2.25
C PHE A 57 0.44 14.50 0.87
N THR A 58 1.57 13.80 0.79
CA THR A 58 2.20 13.43 -0.46
C THR A 58 2.46 11.92 -0.51
N TYR A 59 2.30 11.33 -1.68
CA TYR A 59 2.56 9.92 -1.93
C TYR A 59 3.45 9.76 -3.16
N ASN A 60 4.49 8.94 -3.03
CA ASN A 60 5.43 8.60 -4.08
C ASN A 60 5.41 7.07 -4.33
N PRO A 61 4.90 6.59 -5.47
CA PRO A 61 4.75 5.15 -5.76
C PRO A 61 6.06 4.53 -6.27
N THR A 62 6.96 4.14 -5.39
CA THR A 62 8.29 3.61 -5.75
C THR A 62 8.45 2.10 -5.56
N GLY A 63 7.44 1.43 -4.99
CA GLY A 63 7.48 0.03 -4.61
C GLY A 63 7.77 -0.17 -3.12
N SER A 64 7.34 -1.33 -2.58
CA SER A 64 7.41 -1.61 -1.13
C SER A 64 8.83 -1.60 -0.58
N GLY A 65 9.78 -2.18 -1.32
CA GLY A 65 11.19 -2.20 -0.90
C GLY A 65 11.77 -0.79 -0.76
N SER A 66 11.53 0.06 -1.76
CA SER A 66 11.98 1.46 -1.76
C SER A 66 11.34 2.27 -0.65
N GLY A 67 10.04 2.08 -0.39
CA GLY A 67 9.32 2.76 0.70
C GLY A 67 9.83 2.38 2.08
N ILE A 68 10.09 1.09 2.32
CA ILE A 68 10.71 0.60 3.56
C ILE A 68 12.09 1.21 3.75
N GLN A 69 12.91 1.26 2.70
CA GLN A 69 14.21 1.89 2.74
C GLN A 69 14.09 3.40 3.00
N ALA A 70 13.17 4.08 2.30
CA ALA A 70 12.98 5.52 2.46
C ALA A 70 12.62 5.92 3.90
N VAL A 71 11.71 5.19 4.55
CA VAL A 71 11.35 5.47 5.94
C VAL A 71 12.49 5.11 6.91
N SER A 72 13.24 4.05 6.66
CA SER A 72 14.39 3.67 7.50
C SER A 72 15.52 4.70 7.46
N GLU A 73 15.68 5.39 6.34
CA GLU A 73 16.67 6.45 6.13
C GLU A 73 16.14 7.86 6.49
N GLY A 74 14.89 7.97 6.95
CA GLY A 74 14.27 9.25 7.31
C GLY A 74 13.96 10.13 6.10
N ARG A 75 13.84 9.58 4.89
CA ARG A 75 13.51 10.33 3.67
C ARG A 75 12.00 10.56 3.49
N CYS A 76 11.17 9.80 4.21
CA CYS A 76 9.73 10.00 4.30
C CYS A 76 9.25 9.71 5.73
N ASP A 77 8.03 10.14 6.06
CA ASP A 77 7.44 9.96 7.39
C ASP A 77 6.81 8.57 7.53
N ILE A 78 6.24 8.03 6.44
CA ILE A 78 5.55 6.74 6.43
C ILE A 78 5.99 5.95 5.20
N GLY A 79 6.56 4.78 5.40
CA GLY A 79 6.81 3.80 4.35
C GLY A 79 5.57 2.92 4.11
N LEU A 80 5.23 2.70 2.85
CA LEU A 80 4.07 1.92 2.43
C LEU A 80 4.52 0.57 1.88
N SER A 81 3.91 -0.51 2.38
CA SER A 81 4.28 -1.87 2.00
C SER A 81 3.07 -2.77 1.77
N SER A 82 3.09 -3.56 0.68
CA SER A 82 2.12 -4.63 0.38
C SER A 82 2.60 -6.00 0.87
N ARG A 83 3.60 -6.04 1.71
CA ARG A 83 4.08 -7.26 2.39
C ARG A 83 4.37 -6.99 3.85
N ALA A 84 4.49 -8.04 4.63
CA ALA A 84 5.00 -7.93 5.99
C ALA A 84 6.46 -7.44 5.99
N LEU A 85 6.86 -6.76 7.07
CA LEU A 85 8.27 -6.43 7.30
C LEU A 85 9.07 -7.72 7.54
N LYS A 86 10.25 -7.80 6.93
CA LYS A 86 11.23 -8.84 7.20
C LYS A 86 11.80 -8.70 8.62
N ASP A 87 12.39 -9.75 9.16
CA ASP A 87 12.91 -9.71 10.54
C ASP A 87 14.06 -8.73 10.70
N GLU A 88 14.90 -8.57 9.68
CA GLU A 88 15.96 -7.56 9.63
C GLU A 88 15.41 -6.12 9.63
N GLU A 89 14.28 -5.88 8.92
CA GLU A 89 13.63 -4.58 8.88
C GLU A 89 12.99 -4.23 10.24
N LYS A 90 12.37 -5.22 10.91
CA LYS A 90 11.90 -5.05 12.30
C LYS A 90 13.05 -4.81 13.28
N ALA A 91 14.15 -5.55 13.12
CA ALA A 91 15.34 -5.40 13.97
C ALA A 91 15.99 -4.01 13.84
N SER A 92 15.83 -3.34 12.71
CA SER A 92 16.26 -1.94 12.53
C SER A 92 15.36 -0.90 13.20
N GLY A 93 14.31 -1.33 13.88
CA GLY A 93 13.40 -0.47 14.65
C GLY A 93 12.14 -0.03 13.88
N LEU A 94 11.91 -0.57 12.68
CA LEU A 94 10.68 -0.29 11.94
C LEU A 94 9.48 -0.99 12.57
N VAL A 95 8.36 -0.27 12.66
CA VAL A 95 7.09 -0.78 13.18
C VAL A 95 6.07 -0.79 12.07
N GLY A 96 5.52 -1.98 11.77
CA GLY A 96 4.46 -2.14 10.79
C GLY A 96 3.07 -2.00 11.41
N THR A 97 2.22 -1.16 10.80
CA THR A 97 0.79 -1.07 11.14
C THR A 97 -0.03 -1.58 9.96
N THR A 98 -0.81 -2.64 10.18
CA THR A 98 -1.70 -3.18 9.14
C THR A 98 -2.89 -2.26 8.94
N VAL A 99 -3.06 -1.74 7.74
CA VAL A 99 -4.19 -0.85 7.37
C VAL A 99 -5.31 -1.59 6.65
N ALA A 100 -4.99 -2.68 5.93
CA ALA A 100 -5.94 -3.53 5.24
C ALA A 100 -5.35 -4.93 5.01
N LEU A 101 -6.20 -5.90 4.72
CA LEU A 101 -5.80 -7.20 4.18
C LEU A 101 -5.98 -7.16 2.67
N ASP A 102 -5.04 -7.74 1.94
CA ASP A 102 -5.04 -7.81 0.48
C ASP A 102 -4.94 -9.27 0.02
N GLY A 103 -5.38 -9.54 -1.21
CA GLY A 103 -5.29 -10.84 -1.85
C GLY A 103 -4.50 -10.74 -3.17
N ILE A 104 -3.62 -11.69 -3.41
CA ILE A 104 -2.86 -11.77 -4.66
C ILE A 104 -3.59 -12.74 -5.58
N ALA A 105 -4.02 -12.25 -6.76
CA ALA A 105 -4.65 -13.06 -7.78
C ALA A 105 -3.68 -13.33 -8.93
N ILE A 106 -3.68 -14.58 -9.41
CA ILE A 106 -3.02 -14.95 -10.66
C ILE A 106 -4.06 -14.82 -11.75
N ILE A 107 -3.72 -14.10 -12.80
CA ILE A 107 -4.60 -13.92 -13.96
C ILE A 107 -4.04 -14.65 -15.17
N VAL A 108 -4.93 -15.22 -15.95
CA VAL A 108 -4.61 -15.89 -17.22
C VAL A 108 -5.47 -15.32 -18.34
N ASN A 109 -5.09 -15.61 -19.59
CA ASN A 109 -5.91 -15.25 -20.74
C ASN A 109 -7.31 -15.88 -20.61
N PRO A 110 -8.40 -15.13 -20.88
CA PRO A 110 -9.78 -15.67 -20.79
C PRO A 110 -10.05 -16.89 -21.68
N GLU A 111 -9.26 -17.12 -22.74
CA GLU A 111 -9.36 -18.31 -23.58
C GLU A 111 -8.65 -19.54 -23.00
N ASN A 112 -7.90 -19.37 -21.89
CA ASN A 112 -7.24 -20.48 -21.22
C ASN A 112 -8.29 -21.30 -20.43
N PRO A 113 -8.44 -22.60 -20.69
CA PRO A 113 -9.43 -23.43 -19.99
C PRO A 113 -9.05 -23.76 -18.55
N VAL A 114 -7.81 -23.49 -18.13
CA VAL A 114 -7.35 -23.75 -16.76
C VAL A 114 -8.01 -22.74 -15.80
N SER A 115 -8.80 -23.25 -14.88
CA SER A 115 -9.57 -22.46 -13.92
C SER A 115 -9.11 -22.61 -12.48
N ASP A 116 -8.32 -23.63 -12.19
CA ASP A 116 -7.81 -23.91 -10.84
C ASP A 116 -6.44 -24.57 -10.89
N LEU A 117 -5.55 -24.13 -9.99
CA LEU A 117 -4.21 -24.65 -9.82
C LEU A 117 -3.86 -24.70 -8.34
N SER A 118 -3.22 -25.77 -7.91
CA SER A 118 -2.64 -25.80 -6.58
C SER A 118 -1.45 -24.86 -6.46
N VAL A 119 -1.13 -24.44 -5.23
CA VAL A 119 0.05 -23.59 -4.96
C VAL A 119 1.34 -24.26 -5.44
N ASP A 120 1.44 -25.58 -5.33
CA ASP A 120 2.61 -26.33 -5.79
C ASP A 120 2.71 -26.33 -7.33
N GLN A 121 1.59 -26.45 -8.06
CA GLN A 121 1.59 -26.31 -9.53
C GLN A 121 1.97 -24.90 -9.96
N ILE A 122 1.48 -23.88 -9.26
CA ILE A 122 1.86 -22.48 -9.50
C ILE A 122 3.37 -22.31 -9.27
N ALA A 123 3.90 -22.85 -8.18
CA ALA A 123 5.34 -22.81 -7.91
C ALA A 123 6.16 -23.49 -9.01
N ALA A 124 5.75 -24.69 -9.45
CA ALA A 124 6.40 -25.43 -10.52
C ALA A 124 6.38 -24.68 -11.87
N ILE A 125 5.27 -23.99 -12.17
CA ILE A 125 5.16 -23.13 -13.35
C ILE A 125 6.15 -21.96 -13.24
N TYR A 126 6.16 -21.24 -12.13
CA TYR A 126 7.01 -20.05 -11.99
C TYR A 126 8.50 -20.38 -11.84
N THR A 127 8.86 -21.60 -11.42
CA THR A 127 10.26 -22.07 -11.39
C THR A 127 10.70 -22.73 -12.72
N GLY A 128 9.80 -22.84 -13.70
CA GLY A 128 10.10 -23.43 -15.01
C GLY A 128 10.14 -24.96 -15.04
N GLU A 129 9.63 -25.62 -14.00
CA GLU A 129 9.45 -27.08 -13.97
C GLU A 129 8.28 -27.52 -14.86
N ILE A 130 7.22 -26.70 -14.93
CA ILE A 130 6.07 -26.84 -15.84
C ILE A 130 6.12 -25.67 -16.82
N THR A 131 6.20 -25.98 -18.12
CA THR A 131 6.39 -24.95 -19.16
C THR A 131 5.28 -24.95 -20.20
N ASN A 132 4.39 -25.94 -20.19
CA ASN A 132 3.29 -26.06 -21.13
C ASN A 132 1.95 -26.22 -20.40
N TRP A 133 0.94 -25.50 -20.86
CA TRP A 133 -0.39 -25.55 -20.25
C TRP A 133 -1.03 -26.94 -20.26
N SER A 134 -0.67 -27.81 -21.24
CA SER A 134 -1.17 -29.19 -21.30
C SER A 134 -0.77 -30.04 -20.08
N GLU A 135 0.31 -29.69 -19.39
CA GLU A 135 0.77 -30.38 -18.18
C GLU A 135 -0.14 -30.13 -16.96
N VAL A 136 -0.97 -29.09 -17.05
CA VAL A 136 -1.91 -28.70 -15.98
C VAL A 136 -3.37 -28.64 -16.46
N GLY A 137 -3.68 -29.38 -17.53
CA GLY A 137 -5.04 -29.53 -18.04
C GLY A 137 -5.49 -28.42 -18.99
N GLY A 138 -4.59 -27.62 -19.48
CA GLY A 138 -4.82 -26.60 -20.50
C GLY A 138 -4.55 -27.10 -21.92
N ASN A 139 -4.55 -26.16 -22.86
CA ASN A 139 -4.21 -26.41 -24.26
C ASN A 139 -2.71 -26.69 -24.42
N ASP A 140 -2.32 -27.37 -25.52
CA ASP A 140 -0.91 -27.51 -25.87
C ASP A 140 -0.33 -26.17 -26.34
N ALA A 141 0.18 -25.42 -25.39
CA ALA A 141 0.75 -24.09 -25.59
C ALA A 141 1.79 -23.76 -24.49
N GLU A 142 2.83 -23.05 -24.88
CA GLU A 142 3.87 -22.58 -23.96
C GLU A 142 3.31 -21.61 -22.92
N ILE A 143 3.75 -21.75 -21.66
CA ILE A 143 3.43 -20.83 -20.58
C ILE A 143 4.40 -19.64 -20.66
N VAL A 144 3.86 -18.45 -20.78
CA VAL A 144 4.63 -17.19 -20.72
C VAL A 144 4.40 -16.53 -19.36
N LEU A 145 5.46 -16.40 -18.58
CA LEU A 145 5.40 -15.84 -17.23
C LEU A 145 5.61 -14.34 -17.27
N ILE A 146 4.63 -13.61 -16.74
CA ILE A 146 4.71 -12.16 -16.56
C ILE A 146 4.63 -11.88 -15.07
N GLY A 147 5.58 -11.13 -14.56
CA GLY A 147 5.67 -10.74 -13.16
C GLY A 147 5.48 -9.26 -12.92
N ARG A 148 5.55 -8.89 -11.67
CA ARG A 148 5.69 -7.50 -11.24
C ARG A 148 7.17 -7.12 -11.21
N GLU A 149 7.40 -5.84 -11.25
CA GLU A 149 8.72 -5.20 -11.16
C GLU A 149 9.49 -5.59 -9.90
N ALA A 150 10.81 -5.52 -9.95
CA ALA A 150 11.66 -5.71 -8.77
C ALA A 150 11.34 -4.68 -7.69
N GLY A 151 11.27 -5.13 -6.42
CA GLY A 151 10.87 -4.29 -5.28
C GLY A 151 9.35 -4.16 -5.09
N SER A 152 8.54 -4.82 -5.93
CA SER A 152 7.09 -4.92 -5.72
C SER A 152 6.77 -5.78 -4.50
N GLY A 153 6.08 -5.22 -3.51
CA GLY A 153 5.62 -6.00 -2.35
C GLY A 153 4.60 -7.08 -2.72
N THR A 154 3.85 -6.93 -3.80
CA THR A 154 2.96 -7.97 -4.33
C THR A 154 3.77 -9.14 -4.90
N ARG A 155 4.86 -8.87 -5.63
CA ARG A 155 5.80 -9.91 -6.10
C ARG A 155 6.44 -10.64 -4.91
N ASP A 156 7.00 -9.89 -3.96
CA ASP A 156 7.60 -10.47 -2.76
C ASP A 156 6.60 -11.34 -1.98
N GLY A 157 5.36 -10.87 -1.84
CA GLY A 157 4.28 -11.62 -1.21
C GLY A 157 3.94 -12.92 -1.96
N PHE A 158 3.81 -12.85 -3.28
CA PHE A 158 3.58 -13.99 -4.14
C PHE A 158 4.68 -15.04 -4.00
N GLU A 159 5.94 -14.63 -4.18
CA GLU A 159 7.10 -15.52 -4.09
C GLU A 159 7.25 -16.14 -2.69
N SER A 160 6.89 -15.41 -1.64
CA SER A 160 6.87 -15.92 -0.27
C SER A 160 5.79 -17.00 -0.07
N ILE A 161 4.57 -16.78 -0.56
CA ILE A 161 3.44 -17.73 -0.44
C ILE A 161 3.74 -19.00 -1.22
N THR A 162 4.28 -18.87 -2.43
CA THR A 162 4.62 -20.01 -3.31
C THR A 162 5.97 -20.65 -2.96
N LYS A 163 6.76 -20.07 -2.06
CA LYS A 163 8.12 -20.49 -1.69
C LYS A 163 9.10 -20.49 -2.87
N THR A 164 8.91 -19.54 -3.78
CA THR A 164 9.72 -19.38 -4.99
C THR A 164 10.62 -18.15 -4.98
N THR A 165 10.90 -17.59 -3.80
CA THR A 165 11.77 -16.41 -3.65
C THR A 165 13.08 -16.60 -4.40
N ASP A 166 13.42 -15.63 -5.26
CA ASP A 166 14.61 -15.61 -6.13
C ASP A 166 14.71 -16.79 -7.12
N LYS A 167 13.63 -17.52 -7.37
CA LYS A 167 13.61 -18.68 -8.27
C LYS A 167 12.70 -18.50 -9.48
N CYS A 168 11.84 -17.51 -9.47
CA CYS A 168 10.88 -17.29 -10.55
C CYS A 168 11.58 -16.91 -11.86
N GLN A 169 11.14 -17.52 -12.97
CA GLN A 169 11.68 -17.32 -14.31
C GLN A 169 10.76 -16.42 -15.13
N TYR A 170 10.62 -15.17 -14.72
CA TYR A 170 9.82 -14.21 -15.47
C TYR A 170 10.42 -13.92 -16.85
N ARG A 171 9.59 -13.92 -17.86
CA ARG A 171 9.95 -13.51 -19.21
C ARG A 171 9.83 -12.00 -19.38
N GLN A 172 8.97 -11.38 -18.61
CA GLN A 172 8.74 -9.93 -18.60
C GLN A 172 8.30 -9.47 -17.20
N GLU A 173 8.77 -8.30 -16.82
CA GLU A 173 8.43 -7.60 -15.56
C GLU A 173 7.85 -6.23 -15.83
#